data_7a2e032d991ce0f02c56bf48e5fcb8e0
#
_entry.id   7a2e032d991ce0f02c56bf48e5fcb8e0
#
_cell.length_a   1.000
_cell.length_b   1.000
_cell.length_c   1.000
_cell.angle_alpha   90.00
_cell.angle_beta   90.00
_cell.angle_gamma   90.00
#
_symmetry.space_group_name_H-M   'P 1'
#
loop_
_entity.id
_entity.type
_entity.pdbx_description
1 polymer ?
#
loop_
_entity_poly.entity_id
_entity_poly.type
_entity_poly.pdbx_seq_one_letter_code
_entity_poly.pdbx_strand_id
1 'polypeptide(L)'
;MLRKIITVTAAGLLFCQCQTISLEDDCRAIAAREAEIAAEPAGDYFIGRRYYIPITRFWGYLRKPGESWRNAKLVMMDESRVHTPDRGMEPPAPNAIYGTDQNVEYIIRGEYTGKKAYDPSTNQVLPMFRATSYEVRNTKPGFLFKPSEKYDTDFVTLMPGIMPSPSMCEAMASQSAGR
;
A
#
# COMPACT_ATOMS: atom_id res chain seq x y z
N MET A 1 10.47 -21.84 68.31
CA MET A 1 10.86 -22.36 67.01
C MET A 1 10.08 -21.58 65.91
N LEU A 2 10.74 -20.62 65.25
CA LEU A 2 10.11 -19.72 64.31
C LEU A 2 10.49 -20.16 62.90
N ARG A 3 9.52 -20.74 62.15
CA ARG A 3 9.71 -21.13 60.72
C ARG A 3 9.60 -19.87 59.84
N LYS A 4 10.72 -19.46 59.26
CA LYS A 4 10.76 -18.43 58.22
C LYS A 4 10.24 -19.03 56.90
N ILE A 5 9.12 -18.52 56.43
CA ILE A 5 8.61 -18.80 55.08
C ILE A 5 9.30 -17.82 54.12
N ILE A 6 10.12 -18.35 53.22
CA ILE A 6 10.75 -17.58 52.14
C ILE A 6 9.78 -17.62 50.94
N THR A 7 9.13 -16.51 50.66
CA THR A 7 8.30 -16.33 49.45
C THR A 7 9.23 -15.92 48.31
N VAL A 8 9.45 -16.83 47.38
CA VAL A 8 10.18 -16.53 46.15
C VAL A 8 9.19 -15.93 45.16
N THR A 9 9.28 -14.63 44.96
CA THR A 9 8.54 -13.91 43.93
C THR A 9 9.26 -14.09 42.59
N ALA A 10 8.73 -14.94 41.71
CA ALA A 10 9.20 -15.07 40.34
C ALA A 10 8.73 -13.83 39.55
N ALA A 11 9.62 -12.86 39.32
CA ALA A 11 9.40 -11.77 38.43
C ALA A 11 9.51 -12.29 36.98
N GLY A 12 8.37 -12.56 36.35
CA GLY A 12 8.30 -12.90 34.92
C GLY A 12 8.70 -11.69 34.09
N LEU A 13 9.88 -11.70 33.50
CA LEU A 13 10.30 -10.74 32.48
C LEU A 13 9.51 -11.01 31.19
N LEU A 14 8.47 -10.22 30.97
CA LEU A 14 7.78 -10.14 29.68
C LEU A 14 8.73 -9.45 28.68
N PHE A 15 9.50 -10.25 27.96
CA PHE A 15 10.21 -9.79 26.77
C PHE A 15 9.16 -9.47 25.69
N CYS A 16 8.84 -8.19 25.52
CA CYS A 16 8.14 -7.69 24.35
C CYS A 16 9.12 -7.81 23.17
N GLN A 17 9.07 -8.95 22.46
CA GLN A 17 9.83 -9.13 21.23
C GLN A 17 9.16 -8.23 20.18
N CYS A 18 9.73 -7.07 19.92
CA CYS A 18 9.46 -6.34 18.69
C CYS A 18 9.91 -7.24 17.52
N GLN A 19 8.99 -7.98 16.95
CA GLN A 19 9.25 -8.75 15.72
C GLN A 19 9.46 -7.75 14.58
N THR A 20 10.72 -7.52 14.23
CA THR A 20 11.07 -6.83 13.00
C THR A 20 10.72 -7.78 11.86
N ILE A 21 9.80 -7.38 10.96
CA ILE A 21 9.47 -8.15 9.76
C ILE A 21 10.75 -8.36 8.97
N SER A 22 11.11 -9.60 8.72
CA SER A 22 12.30 -9.96 7.98
C SER A 22 12.09 -9.83 6.47
N LEU A 23 13.18 -9.75 5.70
CA LEU A 23 13.10 -9.77 4.23
C LEU A 23 12.44 -11.08 3.73
N GLU A 24 12.66 -12.19 4.41
CA GLU A 24 12.03 -13.47 4.08
C GLU A 24 10.52 -13.42 4.28
N ASP A 25 10.05 -12.78 5.36
CA ASP A 25 8.62 -12.60 5.61
C ASP A 25 7.98 -11.66 4.58
N ASP A 26 8.66 -10.57 4.20
CA ASP A 26 8.21 -9.70 3.11
C ASP A 26 8.08 -10.49 1.80
N CYS A 27 9.09 -11.29 1.44
CA CYS A 27 9.06 -12.10 0.21
C CYS A 27 7.92 -13.12 0.22
N ARG A 28 7.70 -13.81 1.33
CA ARG A 28 6.62 -14.79 1.48
C ARG A 28 5.24 -14.15 1.35
N ALA A 29 5.03 -13.02 2.02
CA ALA A 29 3.76 -12.31 1.97
C ALA A 29 3.49 -11.71 0.58
N ILE A 30 4.53 -11.19 -0.10
CA ILE A 30 4.42 -10.70 -1.47
C ILE A 30 4.06 -11.85 -2.42
N ALA A 31 4.72 -13.02 -2.31
CA ALA A 31 4.43 -14.16 -3.16
C ALA A 31 2.98 -14.65 -3.00
N ALA A 32 2.48 -14.74 -1.76
CA ALA A 32 1.08 -15.09 -1.50
C ALA A 32 0.12 -14.08 -2.15
N ARG A 33 0.40 -12.79 -2.05
CA ARG A 33 -0.41 -11.74 -2.66
C ARG A 33 -0.36 -11.76 -4.19
N GLU A 34 0.81 -11.99 -4.79
CA GLU A 34 0.94 -12.11 -6.25
C GLU A 34 0.11 -13.30 -6.79
N ALA A 35 0.01 -14.40 -6.03
CA ALA A 35 -0.85 -15.53 -6.40
C ALA A 35 -2.35 -15.13 -6.35
N GLU A 36 -2.79 -14.36 -5.36
CA GLU A 36 -4.15 -13.83 -5.30
C GLU A 36 -4.43 -12.88 -6.47
N ILE A 37 -3.49 -12.00 -6.78
CA ILE A 37 -3.58 -11.06 -7.90
C ILE A 37 -3.69 -11.80 -9.23
N ALA A 38 -2.88 -12.84 -9.44
CA ALA A 38 -2.91 -13.64 -10.66
C ALA A 38 -4.27 -14.36 -10.88
N ALA A 39 -5.02 -14.61 -9.81
CA ALA A 39 -6.35 -15.22 -9.85
C ALA A 39 -7.49 -14.18 -10.05
N GLU A 40 -7.18 -12.89 -10.15
CA GLU A 40 -8.19 -11.86 -10.34
C GLU A 40 -8.91 -12.02 -11.69
N PRO A 41 -10.24 -11.88 -11.74
CA PRO A 41 -10.98 -11.97 -12.99
C PRO A 41 -10.57 -10.86 -13.94
N ALA A 42 -10.26 -11.23 -15.18
CA ALA A 42 -10.00 -10.28 -16.24
C ALA A 42 -11.22 -9.40 -16.54
N GLY A 43 -11.01 -8.15 -16.92
CA GLY A 43 -12.10 -7.24 -17.23
C GLY A 43 -11.59 -5.89 -17.73
N ASP A 44 -12.52 -5.10 -18.28
CA ASP A 44 -12.22 -3.74 -18.71
C ASP A 44 -12.37 -2.76 -17.53
N TYR A 45 -11.49 -2.89 -16.58
CA TYR A 45 -11.38 -2.03 -15.42
C TYR A 45 -9.93 -1.99 -14.92
N PHE A 46 -9.69 -1.10 -13.99
CA PHE A 46 -8.44 -0.98 -13.26
C PHE A 46 -8.69 -1.22 -11.77
N ILE A 47 -7.67 -1.69 -11.08
CA ILE A 47 -7.65 -1.75 -9.63
C ILE A 47 -6.80 -0.59 -9.15
N GLY A 48 -7.42 0.30 -8.40
CA GLY A 48 -6.79 1.50 -7.87
C GLY A 48 -6.61 1.44 -6.36
N ARG A 49 -5.42 1.84 -5.90
CA ARG A 49 -5.14 2.02 -4.49
C ARG A 49 -4.96 3.50 -4.19
N ARG A 50 -5.82 4.04 -3.34
CA ARG A 50 -5.71 5.43 -2.89
C ARG A 50 -4.46 5.63 -2.07
N TYR A 51 -3.63 6.58 -2.47
CA TYR A 51 -2.42 6.98 -1.76
C TYR A 51 -2.38 8.49 -1.65
N TYR A 52 -2.80 9.00 -0.49
CA TYR A 52 -2.96 10.42 -0.26
C TYR A 52 -1.79 11.01 0.50
N ILE A 53 -1.18 12.06 -0.06
CA ILE A 53 -0.25 12.95 0.63
C ILE A 53 -0.77 14.38 0.42
N PRO A 54 -0.96 15.18 1.48
CA PRO A 54 -1.70 16.44 1.43
C PRO A 54 -1.24 17.46 0.40
N ILE A 55 0.06 17.57 0.18
CA ILE A 55 0.65 18.58 -0.72
C ILE A 55 0.77 18.13 -2.18
N THR A 56 0.43 16.87 -2.48
CA THR A 56 0.57 16.29 -3.82
C THR A 56 -0.73 16.33 -4.60
N ARG A 57 -0.63 16.21 -5.91
CA ARG A 57 -1.79 16.17 -6.81
C ARG A 57 -2.07 14.80 -7.39
N PHE A 58 -1.23 13.82 -7.13
CA PHE A 58 -1.53 12.46 -7.55
C PHE A 58 -2.70 11.89 -6.74
N TRP A 59 -3.42 10.96 -7.35
CA TRP A 59 -4.52 10.27 -6.69
C TRP A 59 -4.05 9.02 -5.95
N GLY A 60 -3.23 8.21 -6.59
CA GLY A 60 -2.77 6.93 -6.10
C GLY A 60 -2.30 6.03 -7.24
N TYR A 61 -2.22 4.74 -6.98
CA TYR A 61 -1.68 3.75 -7.91
C TYR A 61 -2.78 3.01 -8.65
N LEU A 62 -2.61 2.81 -9.97
CA LEU A 62 -3.48 2.01 -10.82
C LEU A 62 -2.71 0.85 -11.44
N ARG A 63 -3.37 -0.32 -11.52
CA ARG A 63 -2.93 -1.49 -12.26
C ARG A 63 -4.11 -2.16 -12.98
N LYS A 64 -3.85 -2.99 -13.97
CA LYS A 64 -4.87 -3.88 -14.55
C LYS A 64 -5.09 -5.09 -13.61
N PRO A 65 -6.28 -5.75 -13.69
CA PRO A 65 -6.49 -7.05 -13.04
C PRO A 65 -5.41 -8.05 -13.46
N GLY A 66 -4.92 -8.84 -12.52
CA GLY A 66 -3.84 -9.81 -12.77
C GLY A 66 -2.44 -9.23 -12.86
N GLU A 67 -2.27 -7.89 -12.90
CA GLU A 67 -0.96 -7.26 -12.89
C GLU A 67 -0.46 -7.02 -11.47
N SER A 68 0.82 -7.31 -11.22
CA SER A 68 1.48 -7.00 -9.95
C SER A 68 1.44 -5.50 -9.62
N TRP A 69 1.35 -5.16 -8.33
CA TRP A 69 1.55 -3.78 -7.86
C TRP A 69 2.92 -3.21 -8.23
N ARG A 70 3.91 -4.05 -8.50
CA ARG A 70 5.22 -3.63 -9.02
C ARG A 70 5.10 -2.82 -10.31
N ASN A 71 4.11 -3.11 -11.14
CA ASN A 71 3.85 -2.46 -12.43
C ASN A 71 2.82 -1.33 -12.32
N ALA A 72 2.26 -1.10 -11.13
CA ALA A 72 1.28 -0.07 -10.90
C ALA A 72 1.84 1.33 -11.21
N LYS A 73 0.99 2.18 -11.77
CA LYS A 73 1.36 3.55 -12.13
C LYS A 73 0.73 4.53 -11.17
N LEU A 74 1.55 5.42 -10.61
CA LEU A 74 1.06 6.59 -9.92
C LEU A 74 0.41 7.53 -10.94
N VAL A 75 -0.81 8.01 -10.65
CA VAL A 75 -1.60 8.77 -11.61
C VAL A 75 -2.20 10.03 -11.02
N MET A 76 -2.46 11.01 -11.88
CA MET A 76 -3.40 12.11 -11.62
C MET A 76 -4.75 11.79 -12.26
N MET A 77 -5.84 12.14 -11.57
CA MET A 77 -7.19 11.96 -12.10
C MET A 77 -7.64 13.18 -12.92
N ASP A 78 -8.21 12.89 -14.10
CA ASP A 78 -8.99 13.84 -14.88
C ASP A 78 -10.46 13.69 -14.44
N GLU A 79 -10.93 14.60 -13.61
CA GLU A 79 -12.28 14.60 -13.03
C GLU A 79 -13.37 15.20 -13.95
N SER A 80 -13.09 15.34 -15.24
CA SER A 80 -14.04 15.90 -16.20
C SER A 80 -15.32 15.08 -16.38
N ARG A 81 -15.33 13.81 -15.97
CA ARG A 81 -16.48 12.90 -16.06
C ARG A 81 -17.10 12.55 -14.71
N VAL A 82 -16.28 12.24 -13.75
CA VAL A 82 -16.67 11.88 -12.40
C VAL A 82 -15.62 12.38 -11.41
N HIS A 83 -16.07 12.88 -10.27
CA HIS A 83 -15.16 13.26 -9.20
C HIS A 83 -14.60 12.05 -8.48
N THR A 84 -13.39 12.18 -7.99
CA THR A 84 -12.80 11.15 -7.11
C THR A 84 -13.63 11.02 -5.82
N PRO A 85 -13.71 9.80 -5.25
CA PRO A 85 -14.53 9.55 -4.05
C PRO A 85 -14.15 10.44 -2.85
N ASP A 86 -12.85 10.68 -2.67
CA ASP A 86 -12.36 11.57 -1.61
C ASP A 86 -11.78 12.84 -2.21
N ARG A 87 -12.50 13.92 -2.02
CA ARG A 87 -12.03 15.27 -2.36
C ARG A 87 -11.32 15.97 -1.19
N GLY A 88 -11.09 15.24 -0.13
CA GLY A 88 -10.79 15.81 1.16
C GLY A 88 -12.07 16.33 1.83
N MET A 89 -12.05 16.42 3.13
CA MET A 89 -13.17 17.02 3.87
C MET A 89 -13.19 18.53 3.62
N GLU A 90 -14.33 19.06 3.19
CA GLU A 90 -14.56 20.50 3.13
C GLU A 90 -15.55 20.92 4.20
N PRO A 91 -15.14 21.68 5.21
CA PRO A 91 -13.75 22.00 5.56
C PRO A 91 -12.99 20.76 6.08
N PRO A 92 -11.68 20.69 5.93
CA PRO A 92 -10.92 19.55 6.47
C PRO A 92 -11.13 19.46 7.98
N ALA A 93 -11.35 18.26 8.48
CA ALA A 93 -11.47 18.07 9.94
C ALA A 93 -10.18 18.58 10.60
N PRO A 94 -10.30 19.25 11.75
CA PRO A 94 -9.11 19.62 12.53
C PRO A 94 -8.24 18.36 12.74
N ASN A 95 -6.96 18.46 12.39
CA ASN A 95 -5.99 17.36 12.47
C ASN A 95 -6.15 16.22 11.44
N ALA A 96 -6.99 16.36 10.40
CA ALA A 96 -6.98 15.40 9.29
C ALA A 96 -5.68 15.57 8.48
N ILE A 97 -4.85 14.52 8.46
CA ILE A 97 -3.57 14.49 7.74
C ILE A 97 -3.68 13.78 6.38
N TYR A 98 -4.80 13.12 6.13
CA TYR A 98 -5.11 12.45 4.86
C TYR A 98 -6.63 12.35 4.67
N GLY A 99 -7.04 12.02 3.46
CA GLY A 99 -8.43 11.82 3.13
C GLY A 99 -9.05 10.60 3.80
N THR A 100 -10.36 10.51 3.75
CA THR A 100 -11.14 9.45 4.42
C THR A 100 -10.94 8.08 3.79
N ASP A 101 -10.47 8.02 2.53
CA ASP A 101 -10.28 6.81 1.75
C ASP A 101 -8.79 6.43 1.59
N GLN A 102 -7.90 6.96 2.42
CA GLN A 102 -6.51 6.54 2.44
C GLN A 102 -6.38 5.01 2.49
N ASN A 103 -5.57 4.46 1.57
CA ASN A 103 -5.33 3.03 1.41
C ASN A 103 -6.56 2.19 1.00
N VAL A 104 -7.70 2.79 0.68
CA VAL A 104 -8.84 2.07 0.13
C VAL A 104 -8.53 1.60 -1.29
N GLU A 105 -9.00 0.40 -1.62
CA GLU A 105 -8.88 -0.18 -2.95
C GLU A 105 -10.21 -0.08 -3.71
N TYR A 106 -10.12 0.36 -4.96
CA TYR A 106 -11.26 0.59 -5.83
C TYR A 106 -11.18 -0.24 -7.11
N ILE A 107 -12.33 -0.64 -7.63
CA ILE A 107 -12.52 -0.94 -9.04
C ILE A 107 -12.80 0.38 -9.75
N ILE A 108 -12.00 0.73 -10.75
CA ILE A 108 -12.09 1.98 -11.49
C ILE A 108 -12.25 1.70 -12.97
N ARG A 109 -13.30 2.24 -13.58
CA ARG A 109 -13.48 2.22 -15.01
C ARG A 109 -13.02 3.54 -15.61
N GLY A 110 -12.47 3.50 -16.82
CA GLY A 110 -11.94 4.68 -17.48
C GLY A 110 -10.76 4.37 -18.37
N GLU A 111 -10.04 5.41 -18.76
CA GLU A 111 -8.93 5.32 -19.71
C GLU A 111 -7.79 6.28 -19.38
N TYR A 112 -6.58 5.93 -19.80
CA TYR A 112 -5.49 6.89 -19.86
C TYR A 112 -5.74 7.89 -20.97
N THR A 113 -5.68 9.19 -20.64
CA THR A 113 -5.99 10.27 -21.60
C THR A 113 -4.89 10.50 -22.66
N GLY A 114 -3.75 9.84 -22.52
CA GLY A 114 -2.54 10.14 -23.27
C GLY A 114 -1.82 11.41 -22.81
N LYS A 115 -2.44 12.23 -21.96
CA LYS A 115 -1.85 13.43 -21.38
C LYS A 115 -1.06 13.11 -20.11
N LYS A 116 -0.18 14.03 -19.73
CA LYS A 116 0.57 14.01 -18.48
C LYS A 116 0.36 15.33 -17.75
N ALA A 117 0.47 15.31 -16.44
CA ALA A 117 0.44 16.50 -15.60
C ALA A 117 1.65 16.53 -14.68
N TYR A 118 2.10 17.74 -14.37
CA TYR A 118 3.24 17.97 -13.48
C TYR A 118 2.76 18.15 -12.04
N ASP A 119 3.35 17.38 -11.15
CA ASP A 119 3.19 17.54 -9.70
C ASP A 119 4.42 18.28 -9.15
N PRO A 120 4.27 19.57 -8.78
CA PRO A 120 5.39 20.36 -8.30
C PRO A 120 5.92 19.89 -6.93
N SER A 121 5.07 19.27 -6.13
CA SER A 121 5.45 18.82 -4.78
C SER A 121 6.37 17.61 -4.79
N THR A 122 6.25 16.76 -5.80
CA THR A 122 7.12 15.58 -5.98
C THR A 122 8.12 15.74 -7.14
N ASN A 123 8.06 16.85 -7.89
CA ASN A 123 8.83 17.08 -9.11
C ASN A 123 8.67 15.94 -10.13
N GLN A 124 7.45 15.43 -10.29
CA GLN A 124 7.14 14.31 -11.18
C GLN A 124 6.18 14.72 -12.28
N VAL A 125 6.34 14.11 -13.46
CA VAL A 125 5.39 14.21 -14.57
C VAL A 125 4.64 12.90 -14.66
N LEU A 126 3.38 12.90 -14.24
CA LEU A 126 2.56 11.72 -14.05
C LEU A 126 1.52 11.58 -15.17
N PRO A 127 1.15 10.35 -15.55
CA PRO A 127 0.07 10.11 -16.49
C PRO A 127 -1.27 10.57 -15.91
N MET A 128 -2.14 11.09 -16.78
CA MET A 128 -3.51 11.42 -16.42
C MET A 128 -4.45 10.28 -16.80
N PHE A 129 -5.30 9.91 -15.86
CA PHE A 129 -6.34 8.91 -16.02
C PHE A 129 -7.71 9.55 -15.87
N ARG A 130 -8.61 9.36 -16.85
CA ARG A 130 -10.00 9.80 -16.82
C ARG A 130 -10.87 8.67 -16.35
N ALA A 131 -11.31 8.74 -15.11
CA ALA A 131 -12.27 7.79 -14.57
C ALA A 131 -13.69 8.09 -15.04
N THR A 132 -14.49 7.04 -15.17
CA THR A 132 -15.94 7.12 -15.43
C THR A 132 -16.76 6.55 -14.29
N SER A 133 -16.17 5.72 -13.45
CA SER A 133 -16.79 5.22 -12.21
C SER A 133 -15.77 4.72 -11.22
N TYR A 134 -16.17 4.74 -9.96
CA TYR A 134 -15.45 4.17 -8.81
C TYR A 134 -16.40 3.25 -8.05
N GLU A 135 -15.89 2.09 -7.66
CA GLU A 135 -16.58 1.14 -6.79
C GLU A 135 -15.57 0.68 -5.72
N VAL A 136 -15.95 0.76 -4.45
CA VAL A 136 -15.09 0.29 -3.35
C VAL A 136 -14.94 -1.23 -3.48
N ARG A 137 -13.70 -1.69 -3.65
CA ARG A 137 -13.35 -3.11 -3.70
C ARG A 137 -13.00 -3.65 -2.31
N ASN A 138 -12.15 -2.93 -1.59
CA ASN A 138 -11.70 -3.34 -0.27
C ASN A 138 -11.29 -2.11 0.56
N THR A 139 -11.85 -1.98 1.76
CA THR A 139 -11.52 -0.90 2.70
C THR A 139 -10.31 -1.20 3.58
N LYS A 140 -9.87 -2.46 3.62
CA LYS A 140 -8.70 -2.92 4.40
C LYS A 140 -7.81 -3.87 3.58
N PRO A 141 -7.28 -3.40 2.45
CA PRO A 141 -6.56 -4.25 1.51
C PRO A 141 -5.15 -4.67 1.97
N GLY A 142 -4.72 -4.27 3.15
CA GLY A 142 -3.39 -4.54 3.68
C GLY A 142 -2.31 -3.64 3.08
N PHE A 143 -1.08 -4.12 3.02
CA PHE A 143 0.06 -3.37 2.49
C PHE A 143 -0.10 -3.07 0.99
N LEU A 144 0.55 -2.03 0.49
CA LEU A 144 0.54 -1.69 -0.93
C LEU A 144 1.63 -2.44 -1.68
N PHE A 145 2.88 -2.32 -1.25
CA PHE A 145 4.03 -2.94 -1.92
C PHE A 145 4.67 -4.07 -1.12
N LYS A 146 4.85 -3.90 0.20
CA LYS A 146 5.39 -4.94 1.09
C LYS A 146 4.90 -4.75 2.53
N PRO A 147 4.83 -5.82 3.35
CA PRO A 147 4.34 -5.73 4.72
C PRO A 147 5.10 -4.74 5.63
N SER A 148 6.41 -4.62 5.42
CA SER A 148 7.27 -3.73 6.20
C SER A 148 7.29 -2.27 5.70
N GLU A 149 6.41 -1.91 4.75
CA GLU A 149 6.33 -0.54 4.24
C GLU A 149 5.88 0.45 5.31
N LYS A 150 6.41 1.68 5.21
CA LYS A 150 6.02 2.77 6.10
C LYS A 150 5.38 3.87 5.27
N TYR A 151 4.21 4.32 5.73
CA TYR A 151 3.55 5.50 5.19
C TYR A 151 4.12 6.74 5.87
N ASP A 152 4.36 7.78 5.06
CA ASP A 152 4.75 9.10 5.52
C ASP A 152 3.72 10.11 5.00
N THR A 153 3.42 11.15 5.79
CA THR A 153 2.44 12.18 5.41
C THR A 153 3.05 13.34 4.64
N ASP A 154 4.37 13.47 4.67
CA ASP A 154 5.10 14.59 4.08
C ASP A 154 5.87 14.18 2.82
N PHE A 155 6.19 12.88 2.68
CA PHE A 155 6.99 12.36 1.59
C PHE A 155 6.38 11.13 0.92
N VAL A 156 6.66 10.96 -0.37
CA VAL A 156 6.31 9.74 -1.11
C VAL A 156 7.30 8.64 -0.75
N THR A 157 6.94 7.81 0.22
CA THR A 157 7.78 6.69 0.69
C THR A 157 7.34 5.35 0.08
N LEU A 158 6.06 5.22 -0.30
CA LEU A 158 5.52 4.02 -0.90
C LEU A 158 5.68 4.08 -2.43
N MET A 159 6.68 3.36 -2.94
CA MET A 159 6.97 3.26 -4.37
C MET A 159 7.19 1.79 -4.75
N PRO A 160 6.87 1.38 -6.00
CA PRO A 160 7.09 0.00 -6.45
C PRO A 160 8.52 -0.51 -6.20
N GLY A 161 9.51 0.40 -6.24
CA GLY A 161 10.92 0.08 -6.02
C GLY A 161 11.28 -0.37 -4.60
N ILE A 162 10.40 -0.20 -3.60
CA ILE A 162 10.63 -0.74 -2.26
C ILE A 162 10.35 -2.24 -2.14
N MET A 163 9.69 -2.84 -3.14
CA MET A 163 9.47 -4.29 -3.18
C MET A 163 10.81 -5.00 -3.40
N PRO A 164 11.11 -6.05 -2.63
CA PRO A 164 12.27 -6.91 -2.92
C PRO A 164 12.21 -7.40 -4.35
N SER A 165 13.35 -7.46 -5.04
CA SER A 165 13.37 -8.01 -6.41
C SER A 165 13.02 -9.52 -6.39
N PRO A 166 12.44 -10.07 -7.47
CA PRO A 166 12.19 -11.51 -7.56
C PRO A 166 13.44 -12.35 -7.29
N SER A 167 14.59 -11.93 -7.84
CA SER A 167 15.87 -12.61 -7.63
C SER A 167 16.34 -12.60 -6.17
N MET A 168 16.07 -11.53 -5.42
CA MET A 168 16.36 -11.51 -3.98
C MET A 168 15.48 -12.51 -3.24
N CYS A 169 14.21 -12.60 -3.57
CA CYS A 169 13.29 -13.53 -2.93
C CYS A 169 13.63 -15.00 -3.27
N GLU A 170 14.02 -15.30 -4.49
CA GLU A 170 14.50 -16.62 -4.92
C GLU A 170 15.77 -17.05 -4.18
N ALA A 171 16.73 -16.11 -4.03
CA ALA A 171 17.94 -16.37 -3.28
C ALA A 171 17.68 -16.69 -1.80
N MET A 172 16.72 -15.98 -1.18
CA MET A 172 16.30 -16.25 0.21
C MET A 172 15.63 -17.62 0.34
N ALA A 173 14.73 -17.97 -0.58
CA ALA A 173 14.07 -19.28 -0.58
C ALA A 173 15.05 -20.45 -0.71
N SER A 174 16.09 -20.32 -1.54
CA SER A 174 17.13 -21.34 -1.70
C SER A 174 17.98 -21.52 -0.45
N GLN A 175 18.27 -20.46 0.28
CA GLN A 175 19.01 -20.53 1.55
C GLN A 175 18.22 -21.19 2.67
N SER A 176 16.89 -20.99 2.72
CA SER A 176 16.04 -21.58 3.74
C SER A 176 15.78 -23.08 3.48
N ALA A 177 15.77 -23.51 2.23
CA ALA A 177 15.59 -24.92 1.86
C ALA A 177 16.83 -25.82 2.12
N GLY A 178 18.00 -25.21 2.32
CA GLY A 178 19.26 -25.92 2.59
C GLY A 178 19.60 -26.11 4.09
N ARG A 179 18.70 -25.69 4.98
CA ARG A 179 18.83 -25.86 6.45
C ARG A 179 17.89 -26.92 6.97
#